data_2e4cfe3eeaa42cb6a8ebc160ef41ec71
#
_entry.id   2e4cfe3eeaa42cb6a8ebc160ef41ec71
#
_cell.length_a   1.000
_cell.length_b   1.000
_cell.length_c   1.000
_cell.angle_alpha   90.00
_cell.angle_beta   90.00
_cell.angle_gamma   90.00
#
_symmetry.space_group_name_H-M   'P 1'
#
loop_
_entity.id
_entity.type
_entity.pdbx_description
1 polymer ?
#
loop_
_entity_poly.entity_id
_entity_poly.type
_entity_poly.pdbx_seq_one_letter_code
_entity_poly.pdbx_strand_id
1 'polypeptide(L)'
;MKSIKHRLLSLLLTLVTVLSLLPTAAFAASNTGSGLKITTNQAYWSTRLLANGTPYSYRPPLVDGKLVYCMDSGLGYHYATPSYLNSFTWTSGTGADADAVLQSAVTNSGLSEMDATTVENVKWMMTYLNDCKESNVGQLFMAVQTYVWENQSYKGEPGGDGDAGGYANADTYELYLSLIDSLLAKKAAEDAEFQRQIEEYAAQGIAATIVEDESARWAVYAISSNRKNQSFFNYYGPRKLVTSEPAPDQPEQPAGGTGKIVLKKTA
;
A
#
# COMPACT_ATOMS: atom_id res chain seq x y z
N MET A 1 -4.66 36.64 -42.34
CA MET A 1 -4.20 36.89 -40.96
C MET A 1 -5.17 36.48 -39.83
N LYS A 2 -6.49 36.41 -40.02
CA LYS A 2 -7.45 35.90 -39.03
C LYS A 2 -7.25 34.42 -38.61
N SER A 3 -6.83 33.56 -39.53
CA SER A 3 -6.67 32.10 -39.30
C SER A 3 -5.55 31.74 -38.33
N ILE A 4 -4.44 32.49 -38.30
CA ILE A 4 -3.29 32.20 -37.42
C ILE A 4 -3.62 32.53 -35.96
N LYS A 5 -4.35 33.63 -35.70
CA LYS A 5 -4.77 34.04 -34.36
C LYS A 5 -5.69 33.00 -33.72
N HIS A 6 -6.63 32.41 -34.48
CA HIS A 6 -7.52 31.37 -33.96
C HIS A 6 -6.79 30.07 -33.67
N ARG A 7 -5.81 29.70 -34.48
CA ARG A 7 -4.98 28.51 -34.24
C ARG A 7 -4.10 28.66 -33.01
N LEU A 8 -3.49 29.85 -32.84
CA LEU A 8 -2.71 30.16 -31.63
C LEU A 8 -3.58 30.16 -30.34
N LEU A 9 -4.79 30.73 -30.42
CA LEU A 9 -5.72 30.75 -29.30
C LEU A 9 -6.21 29.35 -28.94
N SER A 10 -6.50 28.50 -29.94
CA SER A 10 -6.88 27.11 -29.73
C SER A 10 -5.74 26.31 -29.09
N LEU A 11 -4.50 26.49 -29.56
CA LEU A 11 -3.32 25.82 -29.03
C LEU A 11 -3.04 26.26 -27.57
N LEU A 12 -3.21 27.53 -27.28
CA LEU A 12 -3.06 28.08 -25.91
C LEU A 12 -4.15 27.51 -24.99
N LEU A 13 -5.39 27.46 -25.44
CA LEU A 13 -6.51 26.91 -24.69
C LEU A 13 -6.30 25.41 -24.38
N THR A 14 -5.85 24.65 -25.38
CA THR A 14 -5.52 23.22 -25.20
C THR A 14 -4.37 23.04 -24.21
N LEU A 15 -3.33 23.87 -24.29
CA LEU A 15 -2.21 23.82 -23.37
C LEU A 15 -2.63 24.13 -21.93
N VAL A 16 -3.46 25.17 -21.73
CA VAL A 16 -4.00 25.54 -20.43
C VAL A 16 -4.89 24.43 -19.88
N THR A 17 -5.72 23.80 -20.72
CA THR A 17 -6.58 22.69 -20.30
C THR A 17 -5.75 21.45 -19.94
N VAL A 18 -4.71 21.12 -20.69
CA VAL A 18 -3.80 20.01 -20.38
C VAL A 18 -3.02 20.30 -19.08
N LEU A 19 -2.55 21.53 -18.87
CA LEU A 19 -1.86 21.94 -17.64
C LEU A 19 -2.80 21.95 -16.43
N SER A 20 -4.09 22.26 -16.60
CA SER A 20 -5.08 22.22 -15.51
C SER A 20 -5.60 20.81 -15.20
N LEU A 21 -5.40 19.85 -16.10
CA LEU A 21 -5.67 18.43 -15.93
C LEU A 21 -4.46 17.64 -15.37
N LEU A 22 -3.28 18.27 -15.33
CA LEU A 22 -2.19 17.70 -14.55
C LEU A 22 -2.65 17.74 -13.09
N PRO A 23 -2.74 16.58 -12.41
CA PRO A 23 -3.02 16.60 -10.99
C PRO A 23 -1.99 17.55 -10.38
N THR A 24 -2.46 18.58 -9.71
CA THR A 24 -1.62 19.28 -8.76
C THR A 24 -1.26 18.22 -7.73
N ALA A 25 -0.16 17.51 -7.96
CA ALA A 25 0.45 16.72 -6.94
C ALA A 25 0.70 17.71 -5.81
N ALA A 26 -0.21 17.73 -4.85
CA ALA A 26 0.09 18.29 -3.56
C ALA A 26 1.32 17.49 -3.14
N PHE A 27 2.49 18.12 -3.23
CA PHE A 27 3.72 17.53 -2.71
C PHE A 27 3.49 17.37 -1.22
N ALA A 28 2.93 16.23 -0.84
CA ALA A 28 2.87 15.84 0.55
C ALA A 28 4.34 15.74 0.97
N ALA A 29 4.71 16.47 2.02
CA ALA A 29 6.10 16.55 2.43
C ALA A 29 6.55 15.16 2.90
N SER A 30 7.49 14.56 2.18
CA SER A 30 8.18 13.37 2.68
C SER A 30 9.07 13.79 3.85
N ASN A 31 8.98 13.05 4.94
CA ASN A 31 9.83 13.24 6.12
C ASN A 31 11.00 12.27 6.07
N THR A 32 12.17 12.74 6.47
CA THR A 32 13.36 11.90 6.63
C THR A 32 13.92 12.05 8.03
N GLY A 33 14.53 11.00 8.55
CA GLY A 33 15.14 11.02 9.86
C GLY A 33 16.17 9.92 10.04
N SER A 34 16.70 9.80 11.26
CA SER A 34 17.67 8.78 11.63
C SER A 34 17.23 7.99 12.84
N GLY A 35 17.70 6.75 12.91
CA GLY A 35 17.50 5.85 14.03
C GLY A 35 16.18 5.07 14.00
N LEU A 36 16.20 3.96 14.71
CA LEU A 36 15.03 3.16 15.05
C LEU A 36 14.73 3.31 16.53
N LYS A 37 13.44 3.28 16.88
CA LYS A 37 13.00 3.16 18.27
C LYS A 37 12.39 1.78 18.49
N ILE A 38 12.72 1.13 19.59
CA ILE A 38 12.10 -0.14 19.98
C ILE A 38 10.80 0.18 20.72
N THR A 39 9.73 -0.51 20.34
CA THR A 39 8.45 -0.40 21.05
C THR A 39 8.39 -1.34 22.26
N THR A 40 7.64 -0.93 23.27
CA THR A 40 7.19 -1.78 24.39
C THR A 40 5.70 -2.07 24.33
N ASN A 41 5.06 -1.82 23.16
CA ASN A 41 3.62 -2.02 23.00
C ASN A 41 3.24 -3.47 23.30
N GLN A 42 2.46 -3.68 24.36
CA GLN A 42 2.07 -5.00 24.87
C GLN A 42 1.20 -5.80 23.88
N ALA A 43 0.47 -5.12 23.00
CA ALA A 43 -0.34 -5.79 21.97
C ALA A 43 0.51 -6.58 20.98
N TYR A 44 1.73 -6.10 20.72
CA TYR A 44 2.69 -6.73 19.80
C TYR A 44 3.79 -7.48 20.54
N TRP A 45 4.04 -7.13 21.79
CA TRP A 45 4.94 -7.84 22.66
C TRP A 45 4.16 -8.83 23.50
N SER A 46 3.74 -9.92 22.92
CA SER A 46 2.92 -10.90 23.58
C SER A 46 3.77 -12.08 24.07
N THR A 47 3.56 -12.47 25.31
CA THR A 47 4.01 -13.76 25.87
C THR A 47 3.31 -14.95 25.20
N ARG A 48 2.36 -14.71 24.29
CA ARG A 48 1.55 -15.72 23.61
C ARG A 48 1.78 -15.72 22.09
N LEU A 49 2.90 -15.22 21.63
CA LEU A 49 3.23 -15.28 20.19
C LEU A 49 3.50 -16.71 19.73
N LEU A 50 3.86 -17.63 20.63
CA LEU A 50 4.08 -19.03 20.35
C LEU A 50 2.81 -19.85 20.59
N ALA A 51 2.58 -20.86 19.77
CA ALA A 51 1.42 -21.75 19.88
C ALA A 51 1.37 -22.48 21.24
N ASN A 52 2.53 -22.83 21.77
CA ASN A 52 2.66 -23.54 23.05
C ASN A 52 2.59 -22.64 24.30
N GLY A 53 2.29 -21.33 24.13
CA GLY A 53 2.21 -20.37 25.22
C GLY A 53 3.56 -19.97 25.82
N THR A 54 4.67 -20.41 25.27
CA THR A 54 6.01 -19.97 25.71
C THR A 54 6.19 -18.47 25.47
N PRO A 55 6.75 -17.70 26.41
CA PRO A 55 7.01 -16.30 26.17
C PRO A 55 8.01 -16.08 25.02
N TYR A 56 7.61 -15.31 24.04
CA TYR A 56 8.49 -14.87 22.97
C TYR A 56 8.66 -13.36 23.04
N SER A 57 9.90 -12.93 23.21
CA SER A 57 10.22 -11.50 23.37
C SER A 57 10.52 -10.87 22.01
N TYR A 58 9.53 -10.71 21.15
CA TYR A 58 9.67 -9.89 19.97
C TYR A 58 9.35 -8.44 20.28
N ARG A 59 10.25 -7.55 19.93
CA ARG A 59 10.12 -6.10 20.14
C ARG A 59 10.11 -5.41 18.80
N PRO A 60 8.92 -5.19 18.18
CA PRO A 60 8.86 -4.53 16.89
C PRO A 60 9.49 -3.14 16.96
N PRO A 61 10.32 -2.77 16.00
CA PRO A 61 10.83 -1.41 15.93
C PRO A 61 9.73 -0.42 15.55
N LEU A 62 9.94 0.83 15.94
CA LEU A 62 9.14 1.96 15.50
C LEU A 62 9.98 2.84 14.58
N VAL A 63 9.39 3.29 13.50
CA VAL A 63 9.94 4.30 12.60
C VAL A 63 8.88 5.37 12.41
N ASP A 64 9.22 6.61 12.69
CA ASP A 64 8.26 7.74 12.64
C ASP A 64 6.97 7.45 13.44
N GLY A 65 7.12 6.82 14.60
CA GLY A 65 6.00 6.43 15.46
C GLY A 65 5.16 5.25 14.99
N LYS A 66 5.47 4.65 13.86
CA LYS A 66 4.76 3.52 13.27
C LYS A 66 5.51 2.22 13.50
N LEU A 67 4.79 1.15 13.86
CA LEU A 67 5.34 -0.20 13.87
C LEU A 67 5.79 -0.56 12.45
N VAL A 68 6.93 -1.24 12.35
CA VAL A 68 7.46 -1.67 11.06
C VAL A 68 7.84 -3.14 11.07
N TYR A 69 7.86 -3.73 9.88
CA TYR A 69 8.20 -5.12 9.62
C TYR A 69 9.62 -5.22 9.08
N CYS A 70 10.32 -6.29 9.43
CA CYS A 70 11.61 -6.63 8.84
C CYS A 70 11.41 -7.08 7.39
N MET A 71 12.15 -6.51 6.44
CA MET A 71 11.96 -6.75 5.01
C MET A 71 13.00 -7.66 4.38
N ASP A 72 14.05 -8.01 5.09
CA ASP A 72 15.13 -8.82 4.55
C ASP A 72 15.30 -10.08 5.39
N SER A 73 14.93 -11.24 4.86
CA SER A 73 15.21 -12.53 5.50
C SER A 73 16.71 -12.78 5.51
N GLY A 74 17.21 -13.49 6.53
CA GLY A 74 18.63 -13.82 6.65
C GLY A 74 19.56 -12.68 7.08
N LEU A 75 19.06 -11.45 7.24
CA LEU A 75 19.82 -10.35 7.82
C LEU A 75 19.52 -10.17 9.32
N GLY A 76 20.56 -9.83 10.09
CA GLY A 76 20.41 -9.71 11.53
C GLY A 76 19.56 -8.52 11.98
N TYR A 77 18.79 -8.73 13.04
CA TYR A 77 18.11 -7.68 13.81
C TYR A 77 18.70 -7.62 15.22
N HIS A 78 19.49 -6.59 15.49
CA HIS A 78 20.24 -6.43 16.75
C HIS A 78 19.75 -5.20 17.52
N TYR A 79 18.63 -5.32 18.21
CA TYR A 79 18.00 -4.22 18.92
C TYR A 79 18.74 -3.75 20.21
N ALA A 80 19.83 -4.42 20.57
CA ALA A 80 20.44 -4.23 21.89
C ALA A 80 21.47 -3.07 21.97
N THR A 81 21.90 -2.50 20.83
CA THR A 81 22.95 -1.48 20.85
C THR A 81 22.51 -0.15 20.25
N PRO A 82 22.80 0.99 20.91
CA PRO A 82 22.49 2.31 20.34
C PRO A 82 23.16 2.55 18.98
N SER A 83 24.34 2.01 18.75
CA SER A 83 25.03 2.14 17.46
C SER A 83 24.26 1.46 16.32
N TYR A 84 23.65 0.30 16.59
CA TYR A 84 22.78 -0.36 15.63
C TYR A 84 21.54 0.48 15.34
N LEU A 85 20.82 0.88 16.38
CA LEU A 85 19.59 1.65 16.24
C LEU A 85 19.80 2.99 15.49
N ASN A 86 20.94 3.64 15.74
CA ASN A 86 21.29 4.91 15.10
C ASN A 86 21.88 4.76 13.68
N SER A 87 22.18 3.52 13.24
CA SER A 87 22.71 3.27 11.90
C SER A 87 21.68 3.37 10.77
N PHE A 88 20.43 3.55 11.11
CA PHE A 88 19.33 3.61 10.14
C PHE A 88 19.01 5.04 9.73
N THR A 89 18.73 5.20 8.45
CA THR A 89 18.01 6.35 7.90
C THR A 89 16.64 5.90 7.47
N TRP A 90 15.66 6.78 7.62
CA TRP A 90 14.30 6.47 7.24
C TRP A 90 13.65 7.61 6.45
N THR A 91 12.64 7.23 5.67
CA THR A 91 11.77 8.12 4.92
C THR A 91 10.33 7.72 5.17
N SER A 92 9.46 8.69 5.39
CA SER A 92 8.01 8.48 5.40
C SER A 92 7.34 9.40 4.39
N GLY A 93 6.21 8.97 3.86
CA GLY A 93 5.40 9.75 2.92
C GLY A 93 3.92 9.50 3.14
N THR A 94 3.10 10.49 2.77
CA THR A 94 1.63 10.41 2.80
C THR A 94 1.09 10.71 1.40
N GLY A 95 -0.12 10.21 1.09
CA GLY A 95 -0.71 10.42 -0.23
C GLY A 95 0.19 9.88 -1.35
N ALA A 96 0.46 10.69 -2.35
CA ALA A 96 1.31 10.32 -3.49
C ALA A 96 2.76 10.03 -3.09
N ASP A 97 3.29 10.65 -2.03
CA ASP A 97 4.66 10.37 -1.57
C ASP A 97 4.80 8.98 -0.95
N ALA A 98 3.71 8.36 -0.49
CA ALA A 98 3.73 6.97 -0.03
C ALA A 98 4.15 6.00 -1.15
N ASP A 99 3.85 6.30 -2.41
CA ASP A 99 4.27 5.48 -3.56
C ASP A 99 5.79 5.53 -3.76
N ALA A 100 6.39 6.70 -3.60
CA ALA A 100 7.85 6.85 -3.71
C ALA A 100 8.57 6.09 -2.58
N VAL A 101 8.00 6.10 -1.36
CA VAL A 101 8.51 5.32 -0.22
C VAL A 101 8.36 3.83 -0.47
N LEU A 102 7.19 3.36 -0.95
CA LEU A 102 6.96 1.98 -1.34
C LEU A 102 7.93 1.54 -2.43
N GLN A 103 8.11 2.34 -3.49
CA GLN A 103 9.03 2.04 -4.57
C GLN A 103 10.49 1.91 -4.06
N SER A 104 10.88 2.75 -3.11
CA SER A 104 12.19 2.66 -2.46
C SER A 104 12.33 1.37 -1.65
N ALA A 105 11.29 0.95 -0.93
CA ALA A 105 11.28 -0.31 -0.21
C ALA A 105 11.35 -1.49 -1.17
N VAL A 106 10.54 -1.52 -2.22
CA VAL A 106 10.54 -2.57 -3.26
C VAL A 106 11.91 -2.66 -3.95
N THR A 107 12.57 -1.54 -4.20
CA THR A 107 13.86 -1.54 -4.91
C THR A 107 15.04 -1.98 -4.03
N ASN A 108 14.99 -1.69 -2.72
CA ASN A 108 16.15 -1.78 -1.85
C ASN A 108 16.03 -2.79 -0.69
N SER A 109 14.99 -3.62 -0.68
CA SER A 109 14.78 -4.66 0.34
C SER A 109 14.39 -5.99 -0.29
N GLY A 110 14.19 -7.00 0.54
CA GLY A 110 13.68 -8.31 0.12
C GLY A 110 12.31 -8.28 -0.58
N LEU A 111 11.59 -7.16 -0.55
CA LEU A 111 10.39 -6.97 -1.37
C LEU A 111 10.68 -7.05 -2.87
N SER A 112 11.90 -6.76 -3.30
CA SER A 112 12.34 -6.88 -4.70
C SER A 112 12.32 -8.31 -5.24
N GLU A 113 12.30 -9.29 -4.35
CA GLU A 113 12.28 -10.72 -4.69
C GLU A 113 10.86 -11.26 -4.86
N MET A 114 9.86 -10.47 -4.47
CA MET A 114 8.45 -10.84 -4.51
C MET A 114 7.81 -10.48 -5.83
N ASP A 115 6.86 -11.29 -6.28
CA ASP A 115 5.99 -10.90 -7.38
C ASP A 115 5.00 -9.79 -6.98
N ALA A 116 4.37 -9.17 -7.97
CA ALA A 116 3.44 -8.06 -7.74
C ALA A 116 2.24 -8.46 -6.86
N THR A 117 1.73 -9.70 -7.01
CA THR A 117 0.60 -10.20 -6.22
C THR A 117 0.99 -10.34 -4.75
N THR A 118 2.18 -10.86 -4.50
CA THR A 118 2.72 -11.00 -3.14
C THR A 118 2.93 -9.63 -2.49
N VAL A 119 3.48 -8.66 -3.21
CA VAL A 119 3.63 -7.28 -2.69
C VAL A 119 2.27 -6.66 -2.36
N GLU A 120 1.26 -6.84 -3.22
CA GLU A 120 -0.10 -6.36 -2.93
C GLU A 120 -0.74 -7.06 -1.72
N ASN A 121 -0.48 -8.34 -1.52
CA ASN A 121 -0.92 -9.04 -0.32
C ASN A 121 -0.24 -8.48 0.94
N VAL A 122 1.06 -8.22 0.88
CA VAL A 122 1.81 -7.58 1.99
C VAL A 122 1.22 -6.21 2.32
N LYS A 123 0.99 -5.36 1.33
CA LYS A 123 0.35 -4.04 1.51
C LYS A 123 -1.00 -4.15 2.17
N TRP A 124 -1.85 -5.06 1.70
CA TRP A 124 -3.17 -5.27 2.25
C TRP A 124 -3.11 -5.75 3.71
N MET A 125 -2.26 -6.74 4.01
CA MET A 125 -2.08 -7.27 5.37
C MET A 125 -1.57 -6.20 6.33
N MET A 126 -0.60 -5.38 5.92
CA MET A 126 -0.10 -4.26 6.70
C MET A 126 -1.21 -3.23 6.96
N THR A 127 -1.99 -2.89 5.94
CA THR A 127 -3.14 -1.97 6.07
C THR A 127 -4.15 -2.52 7.07
N TYR A 128 -4.54 -3.78 6.92
CA TYR A 128 -5.46 -4.44 7.84
C TYR A 128 -4.97 -4.41 9.29
N LEU A 129 -3.67 -4.70 9.51
CA LEU A 129 -3.10 -4.75 10.86
C LEU A 129 -2.92 -3.38 11.50
N ASN A 130 -2.76 -2.32 10.73
CA ASN A 130 -2.72 -0.95 11.28
C ASN A 130 -4.07 -0.55 11.90
N ASP A 131 -5.18 -1.10 11.43
CA ASP A 131 -6.54 -0.88 11.96
C ASP A 131 -7.03 -2.00 12.89
N CYS A 132 -6.27 -3.08 13.01
CA CYS A 132 -6.68 -4.30 13.69
C CYS A 132 -6.86 -4.07 15.21
N LYS A 133 -8.00 -4.51 15.73
CA LYS A 133 -8.32 -4.48 17.17
C LYS A 133 -8.52 -5.89 17.74
N GLU A 134 -8.14 -6.91 16.99
CA GLU A 134 -8.25 -8.29 17.43
C GLU A 134 -7.28 -8.55 18.60
N SER A 135 -7.70 -9.38 19.56
CA SER A 135 -6.90 -9.68 20.74
C SER A 135 -5.59 -10.41 20.44
N ASN A 136 -5.50 -11.06 19.28
CA ASN A 136 -4.34 -11.80 18.79
C ASN A 136 -3.49 -10.99 17.77
N VAL A 137 -3.62 -9.66 17.75
CA VAL A 137 -2.92 -8.79 16.79
C VAL A 137 -1.40 -9.02 16.76
N GLY A 138 -0.80 -9.38 17.89
CA GLY A 138 0.63 -9.72 17.95
C GLY A 138 0.98 -10.99 17.17
N GLN A 139 0.12 -12.01 17.21
CA GLN A 139 0.28 -13.23 16.43
C GLN A 139 0.07 -12.95 14.93
N LEU A 140 -0.94 -12.14 14.60
CA LEU A 140 -1.17 -11.71 13.22
C LEU A 140 0.01 -10.90 12.68
N PHE A 141 0.61 -10.03 13.49
CA PHE A 141 1.82 -9.30 13.12
C PHE A 141 2.97 -10.26 12.77
N MET A 142 3.20 -11.29 13.61
CA MET A 142 4.24 -12.29 13.34
C MET A 142 3.88 -13.16 12.12
N ALA A 143 2.61 -13.44 11.88
CA ALA A 143 2.17 -14.13 10.67
C ALA A 143 2.49 -13.31 9.40
N VAL A 144 2.22 -12.00 9.40
CA VAL A 144 2.61 -11.12 8.28
C VAL A 144 4.12 -11.05 8.11
N GLN A 145 4.86 -10.97 9.21
CA GLN A 145 6.32 -11.04 9.19
C GLN A 145 6.82 -12.35 8.55
N THR A 146 6.18 -13.47 8.90
CA THR A 146 6.45 -14.79 8.30
C THR A 146 6.17 -14.77 6.80
N TYR A 147 5.01 -14.26 6.40
CA TYR A 147 4.64 -14.18 4.98
C TYR A 147 5.67 -13.40 4.16
N VAL A 148 6.16 -12.27 4.71
CA VAL A 148 7.23 -11.48 4.08
C VAL A 148 8.48 -12.33 3.86
N TRP A 149 8.94 -13.06 4.86
CA TRP A 149 10.17 -13.84 4.77
C TRP A 149 10.03 -15.10 3.90
N GLU A 150 8.91 -15.81 3.97
CA GLU A 150 8.65 -17.01 3.17
C GLU A 150 8.56 -16.76 1.65
N ASN A 151 8.26 -15.52 1.27
CA ASN A 151 8.18 -15.11 -0.13
C ASN A 151 9.46 -14.46 -0.68
N GLN A 152 10.57 -14.61 0.03
CA GLN A 152 11.90 -14.20 -0.41
C GLN A 152 12.74 -15.42 -0.82
N SER A 153 13.86 -15.20 -1.49
CA SER A 153 14.75 -16.28 -1.94
C SER A 153 15.33 -17.10 -0.79
N TYR A 154 15.53 -16.45 0.35
CA TYR A 154 16.00 -17.11 1.56
C TYR A 154 14.82 -17.60 2.38
N LYS A 155 14.74 -18.90 2.60
CA LYS A 155 13.73 -19.54 3.44
C LYS A 155 14.39 -20.17 4.65
N GLY A 156 13.98 -19.75 5.86
CA GLY A 156 14.37 -20.40 7.10
C GLY A 156 13.68 -21.76 7.26
N GLU A 157 14.30 -22.65 8.01
CA GLU A 157 13.66 -23.89 8.41
C GLU A 157 12.84 -23.69 9.68
N PRO A 158 11.65 -24.32 9.81
CA PRO A 158 10.90 -24.31 11.05
C PRO A 158 11.73 -24.86 12.21
N GLY A 159 11.87 -24.10 13.28
CA GLY A 159 12.66 -24.49 14.44
C GLY A 159 14.16 -24.24 14.33
N GLY A 160 14.63 -23.61 13.26
CA GLY A 160 16.03 -23.17 13.14
C GLY A 160 16.38 -22.01 14.08
N ASP A 161 17.67 -21.82 14.34
CA ASP A 161 18.23 -20.82 15.30
C ASP A 161 18.07 -19.37 14.82
N GLY A 162 16.85 -18.93 14.58
CA GLY A 162 16.55 -17.51 14.47
C GLY A 162 16.79 -16.88 13.11
N ASP A 163 17.18 -17.63 12.12
CA ASP A 163 17.25 -17.16 10.75
C ASP A 163 15.87 -17.23 10.12
N ALA A 164 15.56 -16.28 9.27
CA ALA A 164 14.34 -16.17 8.50
C ALA A 164 13.07 -16.67 9.21
N GLY A 165 12.65 -15.96 10.21
CA GLY A 165 11.41 -16.27 10.87
C GLY A 165 11.51 -16.57 12.36
N GLY A 166 12.66 -16.98 12.86
CA GLY A 166 12.87 -17.12 14.30
C GLY A 166 11.79 -17.93 15.02
N TYR A 167 11.27 -18.96 14.35
CA TYR A 167 10.18 -19.76 14.92
C TYR A 167 10.73 -20.68 15.97
N ALA A 168 10.22 -20.57 17.16
CA ALA A 168 10.67 -21.36 18.27
C ALA A 168 10.38 -22.87 18.10
N ASN A 169 9.44 -23.24 17.24
CA ASN A 169 9.09 -24.64 16.95
C ASN A 169 8.11 -24.76 15.77
N ALA A 170 7.91 -25.98 15.28
CA ALA A 170 7.02 -26.30 14.18
C ALA A 170 5.56 -25.87 14.45
N ASP A 171 5.05 -26.07 15.67
CA ASP A 171 3.66 -25.73 16.00
C ASP A 171 3.40 -24.22 15.86
N THR A 172 4.39 -23.40 16.20
CA THR A 172 4.30 -21.94 16.03
C THR A 172 4.31 -21.54 14.56
N TYR A 173 5.13 -22.21 13.75
CA TYR A 173 5.15 -22.00 12.32
C TYR A 173 3.81 -22.35 11.67
N GLU A 174 3.25 -23.52 11.99
CA GLU A 174 1.92 -23.94 11.54
C GLU A 174 0.82 -22.95 11.95
N LEU A 175 0.89 -22.43 13.18
CA LEU A 175 -0.02 -21.37 13.62
C LEU A 175 0.07 -20.15 12.70
N TYR A 176 1.28 -19.67 12.40
CA TYR A 176 1.44 -18.50 11.55
C TYR A 176 0.96 -18.76 10.13
N LEU A 177 1.22 -19.91 9.55
CA LEU A 177 0.69 -20.28 8.23
C LEU A 177 -0.85 -20.26 8.22
N SER A 178 -1.49 -20.82 9.25
CA SER A 178 -2.96 -20.78 9.36
C SER A 178 -3.53 -19.36 9.51
N LEU A 179 -2.79 -18.47 10.18
CA LEU A 179 -3.17 -17.07 10.29
C LEU A 179 -2.98 -16.31 8.97
N ILE A 180 -1.93 -16.63 8.20
CA ILE A 180 -1.73 -16.12 6.84
C ILE A 180 -2.91 -16.50 5.94
N ASP A 181 -3.29 -17.79 5.95
CA ASP A 181 -4.44 -18.29 5.18
C ASP A 181 -5.73 -17.54 5.56
N SER A 182 -5.94 -17.31 6.86
CA SER A 182 -7.07 -16.53 7.36
C SER A 182 -7.04 -15.07 6.88
N LEU A 183 -5.89 -14.43 6.85
CA LEU A 183 -5.74 -13.05 6.34
C LEU A 183 -5.99 -13.00 4.82
N LEU A 184 -5.46 -13.95 4.06
CA LEU A 184 -5.70 -14.04 2.61
C LEU A 184 -7.18 -14.30 2.30
N ALA A 185 -7.86 -15.13 3.10
CA ALA A 185 -9.28 -15.34 2.98
C ALA A 185 -10.10 -14.07 3.27
N LYS A 186 -9.70 -13.27 4.28
CA LYS A 186 -10.33 -11.97 4.56
C LYS A 186 -10.15 -11.00 3.39
N LYS A 187 -8.94 -10.95 2.80
CA LYS A 187 -8.68 -10.15 1.60
C LYS A 187 -9.57 -10.56 0.44
N ALA A 188 -9.66 -11.87 0.17
CA ALA A 188 -10.48 -12.40 -0.90
C ALA A 188 -11.98 -12.08 -0.70
N ALA A 189 -12.46 -12.10 0.54
CA ALA A 189 -13.83 -11.73 0.87
C ALA A 189 -14.09 -10.23 0.63
N GLU A 190 -13.14 -9.37 0.99
CA GLU A 190 -13.21 -7.92 0.70
C GLU A 190 -13.20 -7.66 -0.82
N ASP A 191 -12.31 -8.34 -1.56
CA ASP A 191 -12.22 -8.23 -3.02
C ASP A 191 -13.54 -8.65 -3.68
N ALA A 192 -14.15 -9.74 -3.22
CA ALA A 192 -15.45 -10.22 -3.71
C ALA A 192 -16.59 -9.23 -3.41
N GLU A 193 -16.57 -8.60 -2.24
CA GLU A 193 -17.57 -7.59 -1.89
C GLU A 193 -17.43 -6.33 -2.75
N PHE A 194 -16.22 -5.86 -3.00
CA PHE A 194 -15.99 -4.76 -3.94
C PHE A 194 -16.46 -5.11 -5.34
N GLN A 195 -16.18 -6.32 -5.82
CA GLN A 195 -16.62 -6.77 -7.14
C GLN A 195 -18.16 -6.80 -7.24
N ARG A 196 -18.85 -7.31 -6.22
CA ARG A 196 -20.31 -7.30 -6.14
C ARG A 196 -20.88 -5.87 -6.23
N GLN A 197 -20.29 -4.93 -5.49
CA GLN A 197 -20.69 -3.52 -5.53
C GLN A 197 -20.45 -2.89 -6.90
N ILE A 198 -19.33 -3.18 -7.56
CA ILE A 198 -19.04 -2.71 -8.93
C ILE A 198 -20.12 -3.21 -9.90
N GLU A 199 -20.50 -4.47 -9.82
CA GLU A 199 -21.56 -5.06 -10.66
C GLU A 199 -22.93 -4.41 -10.40
N GLU A 200 -23.26 -4.11 -9.14
CA GLU A 200 -24.49 -3.40 -8.79
C GLU A 200 -24.53 -1.97 -9.34
N TYR A 201 -23.43 -1.23 -9.28
CA TYR A 201 -23.32 0.08 -9.90
C TYR A 201 -23.38 0.01 -11.42
N ALA A 202 -22.71 -0.96 -12.02
CA ALA A 202 -22.74 -1.17 -13.47
C ALA A 202 -24.14 -1.48 -13.99
N ALA A 203 -24.95 -2.25 -13.23
CA ALA A 203 -26.35 -2.51 -13.56
C ALA A 203 -27.22 -1.23 -13.54
N GLN A 204 -26.78 -0.18 -12.84
CA GLN A 204 -27.40 1.14 -12.81
C GLN A 204 -26.80 2.12 -13.83
N GLY A 205 -25.87 1.68 -14.68
CA GLY A 205 -25.16 2.53 -15.64
C GLY A 205 -24.09 3.43 -15.02
N ILE A 206 -23.70 3.15 -13.77
CA ILE A 206 -22.70 3.92 -13.03
C ILE A 206 -21.36 3.17 -13.11
N ALA A 207 -20.30 3.83 -13.57
CA ALA A 207 -18.98 3.24 -13.51
C ALA A 207 -18.42 3.36 -12.07
N ALA A 208 -17.87 2.27 -11.56
CA ALA A 208 -17.26 2.21 -10.25
C ALA A 208 -15.87 1.56 -10.34
N THR A 209 -14.93 2.01 -9.53
CA THR A 209 -13.58 1.45 -9.47
C THR A 209 -13.05 1.46 -8.04
N ILE A 210 -12.19 0.50 -7.71
CA ILE A 210 -11.51 0.43 -6.44
C ILE A 210 -10.26 1.31 -6.52
N VAL A 211 -10.08 2.17 -5.54
CA VAL A 211 -8.88 2.98 -5.38
C VAL A 211 -8.39 2.92 -3.94
N GLU A 212 -7.10 3.11 -3.72
CA GLU A 212 -6.59 3.42 -2.37
C GLU A 212 -6.98 4.84 -1.97
N ASP A 213 -7.35 5.03 -0.70
CA ASP A 213 -7.70 6.36 -0.20
C ASP A 213 -6.44 7.21 -0.01
N GLU A 214 -6.14 8.02 -1.00
CA GLU A 214 -4.95 8.87 -1.03
C GLU A 214 -4.86 9.80 0.18
N SER A 215 -6.00 10.24 0.73
CA SER A 215 -6.04 11.13 1.89
C SER A 215 -5.63 10.45 3.20
N ALA A 216 -5.77 9.13 3.29
CA ALA A 216 -5.41 8.32 4.46
C ALA A 216 -4.10 7.54 4.27
N ARG A 217 -3.63 7.39 3.03
CA ARG A 217 -2.48 6.55 2.66
C ARG A 217 -1.17 7.10 3.23
N TRP A 218 -0.33 6.20 3.76
CA TRP A 218 1.03 6.51 4.16
C TRP A 218 1.94 5.29 4.02
N ALA A 219 3.25 5.55 3.93
CA ALA A 219 4.28 4.52 3.99
C ALA A 219 5.49 5.03 4.78
N VAL A 220 6.24 4.10 5.37
CA VAL A 220 7.51 4.38 6.04
C VAL A 220 8.51 3.29 5.70
N TYR A 221 9.73 3.67 5.39
CA TYR A 221 10.83 2.77 5.06
C TYR A 221 12.10 3.21 5.76
N ALA A 222 12.80 2.26 6.38
CA ALA A 222 14.11 2.50 6.99
C ALA A 222 15.15 1.51 6.48
N ILE A 223 16.33 2.00 6.18
CA ILE A 223 17.44 1.20 5.69
C ILE A 223 18.70 1.46 6.51
N SER A 224 19.46 0.40 6.78
CA SER A 224 20.75 0.50 7.43
C SER A 224 21.78 1.13 6.48
N SER A 225 22.63 2.02 7.00
CA SER A 225 23.65 2.72 6.24
C SER A 225 24.67 1.80 5.55
N ASN A 226 24.90 0.62 6.12
CA ASN A 226 25.84 -0.38 5.58
C ASN A 226 25.16 -1.52 4.78
N ARG A 227 23.83 -1.53 4.73
CA ARG A 227 23.01 -2.58 4.08
C ARG A 227 23.31 -4.02 4.54
N LYS A 228 23.94 -4.19 5.70
CA LYS A 228 24.23 -5.50 6.30
C LYS A 228 23.19 -5.93 7.32
N ASN A 229 22.31 -5.01 7.69
CA ASN A 229 21.20 -5.24 8.62
C ASN A 229 19.90 -5.17 7.87
N GLN A 230 18.86 -5.73 8.47
CA GLN A 230 17.51 -5.70 7.93
C GLN A 230 17.05 -4.27 7.61
N SER A 231 16.33 -4.08 6.52
CA SER A 231 15.49 -2.92 6.29
C SER A 231 14.13 -3.12 6.94
N PHE A 232 13.41 -2.03 7.15
CA PHE A 232 12.11 -2.03 7.82
C PHE A 232 11.11 -1.23 7.01
N PHE A 233 9.88 -1.73 6.95
CA PHE A 233 8.84 -1.11 6.15
C PHE A 233 7.47 -1.27 6.82
N ASN A 234 6.60 -0.29 6.63
CA ASN A 234 5.17 -0.44 6.84
C ASN A 234 4.41 0.43 5.85
N TYR A 235 3.20 0.00 5.56
CA TYR A 235 2.30 0.61 4.61
C TYR A 235 0.87 0.66 5.16
N TYR A 236 0.18 1.73 4.85
CA TYR A 236 -1.25 1.87 5.09
C TYR A 236 -1.90 2.51 3.88
N GLY A 237 -2.81 1.80 3.25
CA GLY A 237 -3.55 2.26 2.07
C GLY A 237 -4.94 1.64 2.07
N PRO A 238 -5.88 2.19 2.88
CA PRO A 238 -7.24 1.67 2.91
C PRO A 238 -7.89 1.85 1.55
N ARG A 239 -8.58 0.82 1.10
CA ARG A 239 -9.25 0.81 -0.20
C ARG A 239 -10.68 1.34 -0.07
N LYS A 240 -11.15 2.02 -1.10
CA LYS A 240 -12.53 2.50 -1.21
C LYS A 240 -13.04 2.37 -2.64
N LEU A 241 -14.35 2.28 -2.78
CA LEU A 241 -15.03 2.37 -4.06
C LEU A 241 -15.26 3.84 -4.42
N VAL A 242 -14.94 4.20 -5.65
CA VAL A 242 -15.25 5.51 -6.23
C VAL A 242 -16.16 5.31 -7.43
N THR A 243 -17.26 6.06 -7.46
CA THR A 243 -18.22 6.05 -8.57
C THR A 243 -18.03 7.31 -9.41
N SER A 244 -18.10 7.18 -10.73
CA SER A 244 -18.31 8.34 -11.59
C SER A 244 -19.82 8.64 -11.64
N GLU A 245 -20.20 9.90 -11.48
CA GLU A 245 -21.56 10.29 -11.83
C GLU A 245 -21.85 9.91 -13.29
N PRO A 246 -23.04 9.37 -13.61
CA PRO A 246 -23.42 9.19 -15.01
C PRO A 246 -23.28 10.55 -15.71
N ALA A 247 -22.64 10.53 -16.87
CA ALA A 247 -22.55 11.75 -17.67
C ALA A 247 -23.97 12.32 -17.80
N PRO A 248 -24.22 13.61 -17.49
CA PRO A 248 -25.55 14.19 -17.63
C PRO A 248 -26.00 13.87 -19.05
N ASP A 249 -27.22 13.30 -19.16
CA ASP A 249 -27.82 12.93 -20.43
C ASP A 249 -27.54 14.07 -21.42
N GLN A 250 -26.69 13.80 -22.42
CA GLN A 250 -26.54 14.78 -23.49
C GLN A 250 -27.95 14.99 -24.04
N PRO A 251 -28.49 16.23 -24.01
CA PRO A 251 -29.80 16.46 -24.58
C PRO A 251 -29.79 15.87 -25.97
N GLU A 252 -30.73 14.94 -26.24
CA GLU A 252 -30.87 14.31 -27.55
C GLU A 252 -30.71 15.41 -28.61
N GLN A 253 -29.68 15.30 -29.41
CA GLN A 253 -29.43 16.22 -30.50
C GLN A 253 -30.68 16.14 -31.36
N PRO A 254 -31.51 17.22 -31.50
CA PRO A 254 -32.76 17.14 -32.20
C PRO A 254 -32.48 16.54 -33.59
N ALA A 255 -33.14 15.44 -33.88
CA ALA A 255 -33.01 14.71 -35.12
C ALA A 255 -33.05 15.74 -36.27
N GLY A 256 -31.97 15.82 -37.02
CA GLY A 256 -31.73 16.87 -37.99
C GLY A 256 -32.89 17.07 -38.92
N GLY A 257 -33.67 18.13 -38.64
CA GLY A 257 -34.69 18.59 -39.54
C GLY A 257 -34.05 19.01 -40.84
N THR A 258 -34.33 18.32 -41.93
CA THR A 258 -33.96 18.73 -43.27
C THR A 258 -34.70 20.02 -43.59
N GLY A 259 -34.16 21.15 -43.15
CA GLY A 259 -34.62 22.48 -43.46
C GLY A 259 -34.33 22.78 -44.93
N LYS A 260 -35.37 22.73 -45.76
CA LYS A 260 -35.31 23.17 -47.16
C LYS A 260 -35.13 24.69 -47.16
N ILE A 261 -33.94 25.15 -47.53
CA ILE A 261 -33.69 26.58 -47.73
C ILE A 261 -34.33 26.98 -49.06
N VAL A 262 -35.42 27.72 -49.03
CA VAL A 262 -36.03 28.34 -50.19
C VAL A 262 -35.43 29.72 -50.38
N LEU A 263 -34.53 29.87 -51.34
CA LEU A 263 -34.01 31.18 -51.76
C LEU A 263 -35.08 31.89 -52.61
N LYS A 264 -35.74 32.90 -52.05
CA LYS A 264 -36.56 33.82 -52.84
C LYS A 264 -35.67 34.86 -53.52
N LYS A 265 -35.60 34.82 -54.85
CA LYS A 265 -35.00 35.84 -55.68
C LYS A 265 -36.01 36.99 -55.78
N THR A 266 -35.73 38.14 -55.18
CA THR A 266 -36.44 39.43 -55.44
C THR A 266 -35.83 40.11 -56.65
N ALA A 267 -36.70 40.49 -57.59
CA ALA A 267 -36.35 41.23 -58.81
C ALA A 267 -36.08 42.69 -58.47
#